data_91a4c021e814f4366e50615f832b56cc
#
_entry.id   91a4c021e814f4366e50615f832b56cc
#
_cell.length_a   1.000
_cell.length_b   1.000
_cell.length_c   1.000
_cell.angle_alpha   90.00
_cell.angle_beta   90.00
_cell.angle_gamma   90.00
#
_symmetry.space_group_name_H-M   'P 1'
#
loop_
_entity.id
_entity.type
_entity.pdbx_description
1 polymer ?
#
loop_
_entity_poly.entity_id
_entity_poly.type
_entity_poly.pdbx_seq_one_letter_code
_entity_poly.pdbx_strand_id
1 'polypeptide(L)'
;VTGFGHRRCYAASTNDCDARLTLEHPLSKGILKDIGDGTTVTASNTYWQQGSPTPTSLPITTMGSKMLCNRHNNALHKFDDAALEVYRTLERFQLAQIRPPDPHGNEFNLVSGELFERWMLKALWGMTTGAKTAPTSMRDKREQKMFMHYLFRDGLLPRGWGLYIRSLTKSFVRQYTTAMETKIEVRDDTFLTGDMTLGAFTFTFAAGKLEAGNGAVAHHRPDGIRMFSQFENTCKTLAFAWDHQRHAPANFVDINFRGNR
;
A
#
# COMPACT_ATOMS: atom_id res chain seq x y z
N VAL A 1 3.16 -8.71 -26.82
CA VAL A 1 1.76 -9.07 -26.54
C VAL A 1 1.51 -10.47 -27.10
N THR A 2 1.03 -11.40 -26.26
CA THR A 2 0.80 -12.80 -26.67
C THR A 2 -0.51 -12.99 -27.45
N GLY A 3 -1.42 -12.02 -27.41
CA GLY A 3 -2.76 -12.14 -27.97
C GLY A 3 -3.71 -13.05 -27.17
N PHE A 4 -3.28 -13.51 -25.98
CA PHE A 4 -4.01 -14.47 -25.16
C PHE A 4 -4.41 -13.86 -23.79
N GLY A 5 -5.67 -14.03 -23.41
CA GLY A 5 -6.22 -13.66 -22.11
C GLY A 5 -6.63 -14.91 -21.32
N HIS A 6 -5.90 -15.24 -20.25
CA HIS A 6 -6.25 -16.38 -19.41
C HIS A 6 -7.44 -16.05 -18.50
N ARG A 7 -8.57 -16.78 -18.64
CA ARG A 7 -9.87 -16.48 -17.97
C ARG A 7 -9.82 -16.35 -16.45
N ARG A 8 -8.83 -16.94 -15.77
CA ARG A 8 -8.63 -16.87 -14.32
C ARG A 8 -7.56 -15.88 -13.89
N CYS A 9 -6.92 -15.19 -14.84
CA CYS A 9 -5.98 -14.13 -14.58
C CYS A 9 -6.75 -12.81 -14.49
N TYR A 10 -6.68 -12.09 -13.39
CA TYR A 10 -7.40 -10.81 -13.30
C TYR A 10 -6.90 -9.77 -14.31
N ALA A 11 -5.67 -9.95 -14.83
CA ALA A 11 -5.11 -9.12 -15.89
C ALA A 11 -5.43 -9.64 -17.30
N ALA A 12 -6.42 -10.55 -17.48
CA ALA A 12 -6.78 -11.12 -18.76
C ALA A 12 -7.12 -10.08 -19.84
N SER A 13 -7.67 -8.92 -19.43
CA SER A 13 -8.03 -7.81 -20.33
C SER A 13 -6.83 -7.17 -21.06
N THR A 14 -5.60 -7.44 -20.60
CA THR A 14 -4.39 -6.99 -21.30
C THR A 14 -4.08 -7.79 -22.56
N ASN A 15 -4.69 -8.96 -22.73
CA ASN A 15 -4.40 -9.93 -23.80
C ASN A 15 -2.90 -10.29 -23.88
N ASP A 16 -2.23 -10.39 -22.73
CA ASP A 16 -0.79 -10.66 -22.64
C ASP A 16 -0.47 -11.71 -21.56
N CYS A 17 -1.35 -12.68 -21.40
CA CYS A 17 -1.16 -13.78 -20.47
C CYS A 17 -0.25 -14.87 -21.01
N ASP A 18 0.37 -15.64 -20.12
CA ASP A 18 0.79 -17.02 -20.42
C ASP A 18 -0.26 -18.04 -19.91
N ALA A 19 -0.05 -19.32 -20.21
CA ALA A 19 -1.01 -20.37 -19.88
C ALA A 19 -0.96 -20.79 -18.40
N ARG A 20 0.15 -20.52 -17.68
CA ARG A 20 0.38 -20.99 -16.31
C ARG A 20 -0.05 -19.95 -15.29
N LEU A 21 -0.96 -20.33 -14.38
CA LEU A 21 -1.26 -19.54 -13.19
C LEU A 21 -0.26 -19.84 -12.07
N THR A 22 0.13 -18.79 -11.36
CA THR A 22 1.04 -18.85 -10.21
C THR A 22 0.36 -18.32 -8.96
N LEU A 23 0.93 -18.64 -7.80
CA LEU A 23 0.50 -18.11 -6.53
C LEU A 23 0.92 -16.64 -6.44
N GLU A 24 -0.04 -15.76 -6.25
CA GLU A 24 0.15 -14.34 -6.02
C GLU A 24 -0.26 -13.98 -4.61
N HIS A 25 0.56 -13.18 -3.93
CA HIS A 25 0.24 -12.60 -2.62
C HIS A 25 -0.22 -11.15 -2.82
N PRO A 26 -1.49 -10.81 -2.56
CA PRO A 26 -1.95 -9.41 -2.62
C PRO A 26 -1.05 -8.48 -1.82
N LEU A 27 -0.73 -8.85 -0.60
CA LEU A 27 0.27 -8.18 0.23
C LEU A 27 1.65 -8.78 -0.03
N SER A 28 2.67 -7.93 -0.15
CA SER A 28 4.04 -8.38 -0.42
C SER A 28 4.50 -9.42 0.59
N LYS A 29 4.96 -10.56 0.09
CA LYS A 29 5.47 -11.65 0.95
C LYS A 29 6.61 -11.19 1.86
N GLY A 30 7.45 -10.25 1.40
CA GLY A 30 8.52 -9.66 2.19
C GLY A 30 7.97 -8.92 3.40
N ILE A 31 6.96 -8.07 3.22
CA ILE A 31 6.30 -7.33 4.30
C ILE A 31 5.64 -8.30 5.29
N LEU A 32 4.94 -9.33 4.79
CA LEU A 32 4.32 -10.33 5.67
C LEU A 32 5.35 -11.07 6.53
N LYS A 33 6.56 -11.35 5.99
CA LYS A 33 7.65 -11.96 6.74
C LYS A 33 8.21 -11.05 7.83
N ASP A 34 8.32 -9.75 7.54
CA ASP A 34 8.86 -8.76 8.47
C ASP A 34 7.86 -8.45 9.61
N ILE A 35 6.55 -8.47 9.32
CA ILE A 35 5.49 -8.32 10.33
C ILE A 35 5.36 -9.57 11.21
N GLY A 36 5.52 -10.76 10.63
CA GLY A 36 5.39 -12.06 11.31
C GLY A 36 6.71 -12.60 11.85
N ASP A 37 6.79 -13.91 11.91
CA ASP A 37 8.00 -14.66 12.34
C ASP A 37 8.85 -15.16 11.15
N GLY A 38 8.58 -14.69 9.93
CA GLY A 38 9.21 -15.14 8.69
C GLY A 38 8.45 -16.27 7.97
N THR A 39 7.62 -17.02 8.68
CA THR A 39 6.83 -18.16 8.15
C THR A 39 5.34 -18.00 8.36
N THR A 40 4.93 -17.42 9.48
CA THR A 40 3.55 -17.16 9.85
C THR A 40 3.30 -15.68 10.13
N VAL A 41 2.05 -15.28 10.03
CA VAL A 41 1.56 -13.95 10.39
C VAL A 41 0.28 -14.08 11.20
N THR A 42 0.12 -13.25 12.23
CA THR A 42 -1.13 -13.19 12.98
C THR A 42 -2.10 -12.24 12.28
N ALA A 43 -3.26 -12.77 11.91
CA ALA A 43 -4.34 -12.01 11.28
C ALA A 43 -5.58 -11.96 12.18
N SER A 44 -6.26 -10.80 12.21
CA SER A 44 -7.52 -10.61 12.92
C SER A 44 -8.50 -9.78 12.08
N ASN A 45 -9.78 -9.88 12.39
CA ASN A 45 -10.85 -9.15 11.69
C ASN A 45 -10.85 -9.34 10.16
N THR A 46 -10.36 -10.49 9.71
CA THR A 46 -10.41 -10.85 8.30
C THR A 46 -11.82 -11.30 7.93
N TYR A 47 -12.21 -11.10 6.66
CA TYR A 47 -13.56 -11.44 6.18
C TYR A 47 -13.93 -12.94 6.36
N TRP A 48 -12.93 -13.84 6.43
CA TRP A 48 -13.16 -15.27 6.70
C TRP A 48 -13.32 -15.61 8.19
N GLN A 49 -13.03 -14.67 9.07
CA GLN A 49 -13.21 -14.81 10.53
C GLN A 49 -14.57 -14.28 11.01
N GLN A 50 -15.60 -14.33 10.14
CA GLN A 50 -16.93 -13.83 10.46
C GLN A 50 -17.45 -14.43 11.78
N GLY A 51 -17.68 -13.55 12.77
CA GLY A 51 -18.20 -13.91 14.08
C GLY A 51 -17.15 -14.25 15.15
N SER A 52 -15.86 -14.28 14.82
CA SER A 52 -14.79 -14.44 15.82
C SER A 52 -13.62 -13.47 15.53
N PRO A 53 -13.48 -12.39 16.30
CA PRO A 53 -12.37 -11.46 16.15
C PRO A 53 -11.03 -12.01 16.70
N THR A 54 -10.97 -13.28 17.07
CA THR A 54 -9.79 -13.88 17.70
C THR A 54 -8.61 -13.88 16.73
N PRO A 55 -7.47 -13.29 17.09
CA PRO A 55 -6.27 -13.34 16.27
C PRO A 55 -5.86 -14.78 15.96
N THR A 56 -5.60 -15.08 14.71
CA THR A 56 -5.23 -16.41 14.24
C THR A 56 -3.89 -16.37 13.54
N SER A 57 -2.97 -17.26 13.94
CA SER A 57 -1.70 -17.43 13.26
C SER A 57 -1.89 -18.23 11.97
N LEU A 58 -1.45 -17.68 10.85
CA LEU A 58 -1.62 -18.23 9.51
C LEU A 58 -0.26 -18.37 8.81
N PRO A 59 0.02 -19.49 8.14
CA PRO A 59 1.17 -19.59 7.25
C PRO A 59 1.09 -18.51 6.15
N ILE A 60 2.18 -17.79 5.90
CA ILE A 60 2.24 -16.74 4.87
C ILE A 60 1.81 -17.28 3.50
N THR A 61 2.12 -18.55 3.21
CA THR A 61 1.75 -19.20 1.96
C THR A 61 0.24 -19.28 1.73
N THR A 62 -0.56 -19.26 2.79
CA THR A 62 -2.04 -19.30 2.71
C THR A 62 -2.64 -17.93 2.37
N MET A 63 -1.87 -16.85 2.50
CA MET A 63 -2.27 -15.49 2.13
C MET A 63 -2.21 -15.22 0.62
N GLY A 64 -1.80 -16.21 -0.16
CA GLY A 64 -1.73 -16.14 -1.63
C GLY A 64 -2.87 -16.87 -2.33
N SER A 65 -3.13 -16.49 -3.58
CA SER A 65 -4.13 -17.12 -4.45
C SER A 65 -3.61 -17.26 -5.89
N LYS A 66 -4.10 -18.27 -6.63
CA LYS A 66 -3.81 -18.45 -8.07
C LYS A 66 -4.71 -17.57 -8.92
N MET A 67 -4.41 -16.27 -8.96
CA MET A 67 -5.21 -15.24 -9.63
C MET A 67 -4.48 -14.45 -10.71
N LEU A 68 -3.19 -14.75 -10.92
CA LEU A 68 -2.38 -14.19 -12.01
C LEU A 68 -1.65 -15.28 -12.79
N CYS A 69 -1.47 -15.06 -14.08
CA CYS A 69 -0.54 -15.87 -14.85
C CYS A 69 0.91 -15.50 -14.49
N ASN A 70 1.84 -16.42 -14.78
CA ASN A 70 3.24 -16.25 -14.41
C ASN A 70 3.85 -14.95 -14.96
N ARG A 71 3.51 -14.58 -16.20
CA ARG A 71 3.99 -13.34 -16.83
C ARG A 71 3.55 -12.09 -16.04
N HIS A 72 2.25 -11.99 -15.72
CA HIS A 72 1.73 -10.85 -14.97
C HIS A 72 2.21 -10.84 -13.52
N ASN A 73 2.31 -12.01 -12.88
CA ASN A 73 2.83 -12.11 -11.53
C ASN A 73 4.29 -11.61 -11.45
N ASN A 74 5.14 -12.06 -12.36
CA ASN A 74 6.54 -11.60 -12.41
C ASN A 74 6.67 -10.09 -12.65
N ALA A 75 5.75 -9.50 -13.42
CA ALA A 75 5.76 -8.05 -13.67
C ALA A 75 5.48 -7.21 -12.42
N LEU A 76 4.90 -7.79 -11.36
CA LEU A 76 4.57 -7.10 -10.11
C LEU A 76 5.71 -7.07 -9.09
N HIS A 77 6.79 -7.85 -9.26
CA HIS A 77 7.88 -7.94 -8.29
C HIS A 77 8.48 -6.58 -7.94
N LYS A 78 8.70 -5.72 -8.95
CA LYS A 78 9.22 -4.36 -8.72
C LYS A 78 8.34 -3.49 -7.82
N PHE A 79 7.03 -3.74 -7.80
CA PHE A 79 6.11 -3.04 -6.92
C PHE A 79 6.22 -3.58 -5.49
N ASP A 80 6.35 -4.91 -5.34
CA ASP A 80 6.56 -5.55 -4.05
C ASP A 80 7.89 -5.11 -3.40
N ASP A 81 8.95 -4.98 -4.20
CA ASP A 81 10.26 -4.51 -3.74
C ASP A 81 10.19 -3.05 -3.26
N ALA A 82 9.54 -2.16 -4.03
CA ALA A 82 9.35 -0.77 -3.63
C ALA A 82 8.53 -0.64 -2.34
N ALA A 83 7.48 -1.43 -2.19
CA ALA A 83 6.68 -1.43 -0.98
C ALA A 83 7.43 -1.96 0.24
N LEU A 84 8.25 -2.99 0.07
CA LEU A 84 9.10 -3.52 1.13
C LEU A 84 10.14 -2.49 1.57
N GLU A 85 10.72 -1.74 0.64
CA GLU A 85 11.62 -0.65 0.94
C GLU A 85 10.94 0.48 1.73
N VAL A 86 9.73 0.91 1.30
CA VAL A 86 8.91 1.88 2.03
C VAL A 86 8.62 1.38 3.44
N TYR A 87 8.14 0.15 3.58
CA TYR A 87 7.80 -0.44 4.88
C TYR A 87 9.00 -0.44 5.83
N ARG A 88 10.15 -0.97 5.41
CA ARG A 88 11.37 -1.05 6.22
C ARG A 88 11.93 0.32 6.58
N THR A 89 11.84 1.27 5.66
CA THR A 89 12.27 2.65 5.93
C THR A 89 11.38 3.32 6.97
N LEU A 90 10.05 3.19 6.83
CA LEU A 90 9.11 3.71 7.81
C LEU A 90 9.30 3.06 9.18
N GLU A 91 9.48 1.75 9.23
CA GLU A 91 9.75 1.01 10.47
C GLU A 91 11.01 1.54 11.16
N ARG A 92 12.13 1.58 10.45
CA ARG A 92 13.41 2.07 10.96
C ARG A 92 13.31 3.52 11.45
N PHE A 93 12.70 4.39 10.65
CA PHE A 93 12.57 5.81 11.01
C PHE A 93 11.66 6.02 12.22
N GLN A 94 10.52 5.33 12.30
CA GLN A 94 9.64 5.39 13.46
C GLN A 94 10.35 4.93 14.75
N LEU A 95 11.08 3.82 14.68
CA LEU A 95 11.82 3.29 15.81
C LEU A 95 12.88 4.28 16.30
N ALA A 96 13.63 4.90 15.38
CA ALA A 96 14.63 5.91 15.70
C ALA A 96 14.01 7.14 16.38
N GLN A 97 12.82 7.57 15.92
CA GLN A 97 12.15 8.74 16.50
C GLN A 97 11.49 8.50 17.88
N ILE A 98 11.23 7.25 18.24
CA ILE A 98 10.59 6.87 19.50
C ILE A 98 11.60 6.41 20.54
N ARG A 99 12.74 5.88 20.15
CA ARG A 99 13.77 5.28 21.03
C ARG A 99 15.07 6.08 21.00
N PRO A 100 15.21 7.13 21.79
CA PRO A 100 16.47 7.84 21.93
C PRO A 100 17.51 6.99 22.70
N PRO A 101 18.84 7.18 22.51
CA PRO A 101 19.40 8.11 21.52
C PRO A 101 19.33 7.54 20.09
N ASP A 102 19.09 8.41 19.10
CA ASP A 102 19.19 8.07 17.69
C ASP A 102 20.64 8.29 17.20
N PRO A 103 21.40 7.21 16.93
CA PRO A 103 22.80 7.33 16.54
C PRO A 103 23.01 7.90 15.13
N HIS A 104 21.93 7.99 14.33
CA HIS A 104 22.01 8.36 12.91
C HIS A 104 21.62 9.82 12.63
N GLY A 105 21.03 10.53 13.60
CA GLY A 105 20.63 11.93 13.42
C GLY A 105 19.63 12.13 12.28
N ASN A 106 19.88 13.09 11.39
CA ASN A 106 19.05 13.29 10.21
C ASN A 106 19.33 12.25 9.13
N GLU A 107 18.28 11.63 8.62
CA GLU A 107 18.37 10.64 7.53
C GLU A 107 17.40 10.98 6.40
N PHE A 108 17.78 10.58 5.20
CA PHE A 108 16.97 10.73 4.00
C PHE A 108 16.96 9.41 3.22
N ASN A 109 15.79 8.97 2.78
CA ASN A 109 15.64 7.86 1.84
C ASN A 109 14.73 8.28 0.69
N LEU A 110 15.09 7.93 -0.54
CA LEU A 110 14.31 8.22 -1.74
C LEU A 110 13.79 6.93 -2.33
N VAL A 111 12.48 6.85 -2.55
CA VAL A 111 11.80 5.71 -3.15
C VAL A 111 10.94 6.15 -4.33
N SER A 112 10.58 5.22 -5.22
CA SER A 112 9.63 5.52 -6.29
C SER A 112 8.20 5.57 -5.71
N GLY A 113 7.61 6.76 -5.68
CA GLY A 113 6.20 6.97 -5.32
C GLY A 113 5.27 6.27 -6.29
N GLU A 114 5.61 6.25 -7.57
CA GLU A 114 4.81 5.58 -8.60
C GLU A 114 4.79 4.06 -8.45
N LEU A 115 5.91 3.42 -8.14
CA LEU A 115 5.93 1.97 -7.90
C LEU A 115 5.18 1.61 -6.62
N PHE A 116 5.28 2.45 -5.57
CA PHE A 116 4.54 2.26 -4.34
C PHE A 116 3.02 2.46 -4.54
N GLU A 117 2.61 3.46 -5.32
CA GLU A 117 1.19 3.66 -5.68
C GLU A 117 0.63 2.45 -6.46
N ARG A 118 1.40 1.92 -7.41
CA ARG A 118 1.03 0.70 -8.16
C ARG A 118 0.95 -0.52 -7.24
N TRP A 119 1.84 -0.63 -6.27
CA TRP A 119 1.74 -1.69 -5.26
C TRP A 119 0.46 -1.56 -4.43
N MET A 120 0.10 -0.36 -3.97
CA MET A 120 -1.16 -0.14 -3.26
C MET A 120 -2.35 -0.64 -4.08
N LEU A 121 -2.44 -0.24 -5.35
CA LEU A 121 -3.52 -0.70 -6.23
C LEU A 121 -3.48 -2.22 -6.42
N LYS A 122 -2.31 -2.82 -6.66
CA LYS A 122 -2.11 -4.28 -6.78
C LYS A 122 -2.63 -5.01 -5.56
N ALA A 123 -2.27 -4.53 -4.36
CA ALA A 123 -2.66 -5.15 -3.10
C ALA A 123 -4.17 -5.08 -2.88
N LEU A 124 -4.75 -3.89 -2.99
CA LEU A 124 -6.19 -3.66 -2.81
C LEU A 124 -7.01 -4.44 -3.85
N TRP A 125 -6.61 -4.40 -5.12
CA TRP A 125 -7.26 -5.17 -6.19
C TRP A 125 -7.16 -6.68 -5.97
N GLY A 126 -5.99 -7.17 -5.60
CA GLY A 126 -5.75 -8.59 -5.31
C GLY A 126 -6.61 -9.11 -4.15
N MET A 127 -6.80 -8.29 -3.11
CA MET A 127 -7.67 -8.64 -1.98
C MET A 127 -9.16 -8.71 -2.36
N THR A 128 -9.61 -7.89 -3.31
CA THR A 128 -11.02 -7.89 -3.75
C THR A 128 -11.33 -8.94 -4.81
N THR A 129 -10.34 -9.33 -5.64
CA THR A 129 -10.56 -10.24 -6.76
C THR A 129 -10.09 -11.66 -6.50
N GLY A 130 -9.09 -11.84 -5.65
CA GLY A 130 -8.39 -13.11 -5.45
C GLY A 130 -9.04 -14.04 -4.45
N ALA A 131 -9.82 -13.54 -3.55
CA ALA A 131 -10.44 -14.34 -2.51
C ALA A 131 -11.73 -14.99 -3.01
N LYS A 132 -11.83 -16.31 -2.85
CA LYS A 132 -13.07 -17.06 -3.11
C LYS A 132 -14.28 -16.53 -2.32
N THR A 133 -14.03 -15.61 -1.41
CA THR A 133 -14.94 -15.09 -0.39
C THR A 133 -14.85 -13.57 -0.26
N ALA A 134 -14.26 -12.86 -1.25
CA ALA A 134 -14.31 -11.40 -1.26
C ALA A 134 -15.79 -10.97 -1.25
N PRO A 135 -16.23 -10.20 -0.25
CA PRO A 135 -17.65 -9.84 -0.11
C PRO A 135 -18.14 -8.94 -1.25
N THR A 136 -17.23 -8.37 -2.00
CA THR A 136 -17.51 -7.47 -3.11
C THR A 136 -16.61 -7.82 -4.29
N SER A 137 -17.20 -8.40 -5.31
CA SER A 137 -16.54 -8.49 -6.61
C SER A 137 -16.60 -7.09 -7.24
N MET A 138 -15.45 -6.44 -7.42
CA MET A 138 -15.40 -5.25 -8.28
C MET A 138 -15.74 -5.67 -9.70
N ARG A 139 -16.95 -5.34 -10.17
CA ARG A 139 -17.50 -5.81 -11.45
C ARG A 139 -17.45 -4.78 -12.55
N ASP A 140 -17.10 -3.53 -12.23
CA ASP A 140 -16.99 -2.52 -13.29
C ASP A 140 -15.83 -2.85 -14.22
N LYS A 141 -16.19 -3.30 -15.43
CA LYS A 141 -15.22 -3.68 -16.47
C LYS A 141 -14.37 -2.49 -16.95
N ARG A 142 -14.86 -1.25 -16.79
CA ARG A 142 -14.10 -0.06 -17.22
C ARG A 142 -13.00 0.24 -16.23
N GLU A 143 -13.31 0.22 -14.93
CA GLU A 143 -12.32 0.38 -13.86
C GLU A 143 -11.28 -0.74 -13.93
N GLN A 144 -11.74 -1.99 -14.05
CA GLN A 144 -10.83 -3.12 -14.21
C GLN A 144 -9.85 -2.92 -15.35
N LYS A 145 -10.33 -2.53 -16.53
CA LYS A 145 -9.47 -2.30 -17.70
C LYS A 145 -8.48 -1.17 -17.43
N MET A 146 -8.93 -0.07 -16.84
CA MET A 146 -8.08 1.07 -16.53
C MET A 146 -7.00 0.68 -15.50
N PHE A 147 -7.35 0.01 -14.41
CA PHE A 147 -6.40 -0.45 -13.40
C PHE A 147 -5.40 -1.46 -13.97
N MET A 148 -5.84 -2.37 -14.85
CA MET A 148 -4.92 -3.31 -15.51
C MET A 148 -3.97 -2.59 -16.46
N HIS A 149 -4.43 -1.56 -17.17
CA HIS A 149 -3.55 -0.72 -17.98
C HIS A 149 -2.55 0.04 -17.14
N TYR A 150 -2.95 0.58 -15.99
CA TYR A 150 -2.06 1.27 -15.07
C TYR A 150 -1.02 0.32 -14.46
N LEU A 151 -1.40 -0.90 -14.06
CA LEU A 151 -0.48 -1.87 -13.47
C LEU A 151 0.50 -2.49 -14.47
N PHE A 152 0.05 -2.82 -15.69
CA PHE A 152 0.80 -3.67 -16.63
C PHE A 152 1.18 -2.99 -17.94
N ARG A 153 0.80 -1.73 -18.12
CA ARG A 153 1.08 -0.91 -19.29
C ARG A 153 1.47 0.49 -18.84
N ASP A 154 1.71 1.38 -19.79
CA ASP A 154 2.01 2.80 -19.53
C ASP A 154 0.72 3.64 -19.38
N GLY A 155 -0.30 3.05 -18.75
CA GLY A 155 -1.56 3.73 -18.48
C GLY A 155 -1.39 4.81 -17.42
N LEU A 156 -2.20 5.86 -17.51
CA LEU A 156 -2.28 6.93 -16.51
C LEU A 156 -3.60 6.81 -15.76
N LEU A 157 -3.58 7.14 -14.48
CA LEU A 157 -4.80 7.32 -13.70
C LEU A 157 -5.44 8.67 -14.03
N PRO A 158 -6.79 8.80 -13.97
CA PRO A 158 -7.46 10.06 -14.08
C PRO A 158 -6.96 11.07 -13.04
N ARG A 159 -7.12 12.36 -13.32
CA ARG A 159 -6.72 13.42 -12.40
C ARG A 159 -7.39 13.26 -11.03
N GLY A 160 -6.61 13.32 -9.97
CA GLY A 160 -7.07 13.16 -8.60
C GLY A 160 -7.27 11.70 -8.16
N TRP A 161 -6.97 10.73 -9.03
CA TRP A 161 -6.89 9.33 -8.64
C TRP A 161 -5.47 8.97 -8.22
N GLY A 162 -5.33 8.05 -7.30
CA GLY A 162 -4.02 7.54 -6.88
C GLY A 162 -3.79 7.62 -5.39
N LEU A 163 -2.51 7.73 -5.03
CA LEU A 163 -2.04 7.71 -3.65
C LEU A 163 -2.30 9.04 -2.94
N TYR A 164 -2.85 8.92 -1.74
CA TYR A 164 -3.00 10.01 -0.78
C TYR A 164 -2.37 9.65 0.56
N ILE A 165 -1.86 10.66 1.25
CA ILE A 165 -1.55 10.58 2.68
C ILE A 165 -2.44 11.59 3.40
N ARG A 166 -3.12 11.13 4.46
CA ARG A 166 -3.91 12.02 5.31
C ARG A 166 -3.08 12.43 6.52
N SER A 167 -2.93 13.72 6.72
CA SER A 167 -2.33 14.27 7.92
C SER A 167 -3.38 15.00 8.76
N LEU A 168 -3.39 14.73 10.06
CA LEU A 168 -4.16 15.54 11.00
C LEU A 168 -3.28 16.69 11.48
N THR A 169 -3.77 17.90 11.35
CA THR A 169 -3.08 19.08 11.88
C THR A 169 -2.84 18.91 13.39
N LYS A 170 -1.59 19.01 13.82
CA LYS A 170 -1.18 18.85 15.24
C LYS A 170 -1.31 17.41 15.80
N SER A 171 -1.35 16.39 14.97
CA SER A 171 -1.29 15.01 15.46
C SER A 171 0.13 14.62 15.88
N PHE A 172 0.20 13.76 16.90
CA PHE A 172 1.47 13.21 17.39
C PHE A 172 1.39 11.69 17.41
N VAL A 173 2.41 11.05 16.91
CA VAL A 173 2.58 9.60 17.05
C VAL A 173 3.23 9.31 18.40
N ARG A 174 2.59 8.49 19.22
CA ARG A 174 3.07 8.14 20.57
C ARG A 174 3.52 6.70 20.69
N GLN A 175 3.05 5.84 19.83
CA GLN A 175 3.32 4.41 19.90
C GLN A 175 3.77 3.89 18.53
N TYR A 176 4.63 2.90 18.57
CA TYR A 176 5.05 2.14 17.41
C TYR A 176 4.24 0.84 17.35
N THR A 177 3.85 0.47 16.15
CA THR A 177 3.26 -0.84 15.87
C THR A 177 3.84 -1.39 14.57
N THR A 178 4.09 -2.68 14.52
CA THR A 178 4.42 -3.41 13.30
C THR A 178 3.19 -3.87 12.53
N ALA A 179 1.99 -3.68 13.12
CA ALA A 179 0.75 -4.11 12.51
C ALA A 179 0.51 -3.39 11.17
N MET A 180 -0.06 -4.14 10.24
CA MET A 180 -0.60 -3.62 9.01
C MET A 180 -2.12 -3.79 9.02
N GLU A 181 -2.83 -2.71 8.69
CA GLU A 181 -4.29 -2.73 8.58
C GLU A 181 -4.70 -2.35 7.16
N THR A 182 -5.78 -2.96 6.68
CA THR A 182 -6.34 -2.63 5.38
C THR A 182 -7.85 -2.42 5.51
N LYS A 183 -8.35 -1.37 4.84
CA LYS A 183 -9.77 -1.08 4.73
C LYS A 183 -10.09 -0.75 3.28
N ILE A 184 -11.12 -1.36 2.71
CA ILE A 184 -11.53 -1.13 1.33
C ILE A 184 -12.99 -0.69 1.34
N GLU A 185 -13.27 0.43 0.68
CA GLU A 185 -14.61 0.94 0.47
C GLU A 185 -15.02 0.73 -0.99
N VAL A 186 -16.10 -0.02 -1.17
CA VAL A 186 -16.72 -0.30 -2.47
C VAL A 186 -18.20 0.09 -2.37
N ARG A 187 -18.72 0.78 -3.38
CA ARG A 187 -20.13 1.14 -3.47
C ARG A 187 -20.64 0.78 -4.87
N ASP A 188 -21.75 0.08 -4.93
CA ASP A 188 -22.38 -0.34 -6.18
C ASP A 188 -21.39 -1.03 -7.15
N ASP A 189 -20.61 -1.97 -6.60
CA ASP A 189 -19.53 -2.70 -7.30
C ASP A 189 -18.38 -1.79 -7.84
N THR A 190 -18.35 -0.52 -7.47
CA THR A 190 -17.33 0.47 -7.84
C THR A 190 -16.36 0.68 -6.68
N PHE A 191 -15.06 0.60 -6.95
CA PHE A 191 -14.02 0.90 -5.97
C PHE A 191 -13.98 2.41 -5.70
N LEU A 192 -14.05 2.81 -4.44
CA LEU A 192 -13.95 4.20 -4.03
C LEU A 192 -12.60 4.51 -3.40
N THR A 193 -12.28 3.82 -2.33
CA THR A 193 -11.01 4.02 -1.61
C THR A 193 -10.51 2.72 -1.00
N GLY A 194 -9.19 2.64 -0.83
CA GLY A 194 -8.55 1.61 -0.04
C GLY A 194 -7.47 2.22 0.85
N ASP A 195 -7.63 2.04 2.15
CA ASP A 195 -6.65 2.46 3.14
C ASP A 195 -5.71 1.30 3.46
N MET A 196 -4.43 1.61 3.62
CA MET A 196 -3.42 0.70 4.12
C MET A 196 -2.58 1.41 5.17
N THR A 197 -2.65 0.94 6.39
CA THR A 197 -1.86 1.47 7.50
C THR A 197 -0.61 0.62 7.67
N LEU A 198 0.56 1.26 7.59
CA LEU A 198 1.88 0.66 7.82
C LEU A 198 2.48 1.35 9.04
N GLY A 199 2.47 0.65 10.17
CA GLY A 199 2.86 1.27 11.43
C GLY A 199 1.94 2.44 11.79
N ALA A 200 2.51 3.64 11.93
CA ALA A 200 1.76 4.85 12.27
C ALA A 200 1.19 5.61 11.06
N PHE A 201 1.42 5.13 9.84
CA PHE A 201 1.08 5.86 8.61
C PHE A 201 -0.06 5.18 7.85
N THR A 202 -1.10 5.95 7.56
CA THR A 202 -2.19 5.49 6.69
C THR A 202 -2.04 6.10 5.30
N PHE A 203 -1.86 5.23 4.33
CA PHE A 203 -1.88 5.54 2.91
C PHE A 203 -3.25 5.20 2.35
N THR A 204 -3.82 6.08 1.54
CA THR A 204 -5.10 5.86 0.88
C THR A 204 -4.90 5.84 -0.63
N PHE A 205 -5.33 4.78 -1.29
CA PHE A 205 -5.52 4.82 -2.73
C PHE A 205 -6.99 5.18 -3.02
N ALA A 206 -7.22 6.22 -3.79
CA ALA A 206 -8.57 6.69 -4.10
C ALA A 206 -8.85 6.68 -5.62
N ALA A 207 -10.04 6.20 -5.98
CA ALA A 207 -10.60 6.32 -7.33
C ALA A 207 -11.42 7.61 -7.44
N GLY A 208 -10.74 8.74 -7.26
CA GLY A 208 -11.32 10.07 -7.28
C GLY A 208 -10.56 11.05 -6.40
N LYS A 209 -10.95 12.33 -6.48
CA LYS A 209 -10.38 13.33 -5.59
C LYS A 209 -10.84 13.06 -4.16
N LEU A 210 -9.88 12.84 -3.28
CA LEU A 210 -10.16 12.64 -1.86
C LEU A 210 -10.36 14.01 -1.19
N GLU A 211 -11.55 14.22 -0.65
CA GLU A 211 -11.86 15.41 0.14
C GLU A 211 -11.33 15.21 1.59
N ALA A 212 -10.68 16.23 2.11
CA ALA A 212 -10.27 16.23 3.50
C ALA A 212 -11.49 16.50 4.40
N GLY A 213 -11.78 15.57 5.30
CA GLY A 213 -12.84 15.72 6.32
C GLY A 213 -12.25 15.97 7.70
N ASN A 214 -13.03 16.55 8.62
CA ASN A 214 -12.71 16.62 10.05
C ASN A 214 -11.34 17.24 10.40
N GLY A 215 -10.91 18.29 9.70
CA GLY A 215 -9.65 18.98 9.99
C GLY A 215 -8.39 18.24 9.49
N ALA A 216 -8.54 17.16 8.75
CA ALA A 216 -7.43 16.50 8.07
C ALA A 216 -7.11 17.19 6.73
N VAL A 217 -5.86 17.10 6.31
CA VAL A 217 -5.43 17.47 4.95
C VAL A 217 -5.12 16.21 4.19
N ALA A 218 -5.67 16.08 2.98
CA ALA A 218 -5.36 14.97 2.07
C ALA A 218 -4.31 15.44 1.05
N HIS A 219 -3.13 14.87 1.12
CA HIS A 219 -2.01 15.15 0.23
C HIS A 219 -2.00 14.13 -0.90
N HIS A 220 -2.36 14.55 -2.12
CA HIS A 220 -2.32 13.71 -3.32
C HIS A 220 -0.89 13.61 -3.82
N ARG A 221 -0.37 12.40 -3.96
CA ARG A 221 0.99 12.11 -4.41
C ARG A 221 2.02 13.04 -3.75
N PRO A 222 2.14 13.03 -2.42
CA PRO A 222 3.06 13.92 -1.73
C PRO A 222 4.51 13.61 -2.13
N ASP A 223 5.39 14.61 -2.03
CA ASP A 223 6.82 14.44 -2.28
C ASP A 223 7.52 13.63 -1.17
N GLY A 224 6.84 13.37 -0.08
CA GLY A 224 7.33 12.50 0.99
C GLY A 224 6.73 12.79 2.34
N ILE A 225 7.30 12.11 3.34
CA ILE A 225 6.96 12.22 4.76
C ILE A 225 8.20 12.67 5.51
N ARG A 226 8.07 13.73 6.32
CA ARG A 226 9.12 14.17 7.25
C ARG A 226 8.67 13.84 8.68
N MET A 227 9.50 13.11 9.37
CA MET A 227 9.27 12.63 10.73
C MET A 227 10.20 13.36 11.69
N PHE A 228 9.64 14.16 12.58
CA PHE A 228 10.38 14.98 13.53
C PHE A 228 10.35 14.36 14.92
N SER A 229 11.53 14.19 15.54
CA SER A 229 11.65 13.87 16.96
C SER A 229 11.58 15.13 17.80
N GLN A 230 10.76 15.12 18.85
CA GLN A 230 10.76 16.22 19.82
C GLN A 230 11.92 16.14 20.84
N PHE A 231 12.63 15.00 20.89
CA PHE A 231 13.69 14.80 21.89
C PHE A 231 15.06 15.24 21.38
N GLU A 232 15.36 14.96 20.10
CA GLU A 232 16.72 15.06 19.55
C GLU A 232 16.85 16.14 18.48
N ASN A 233 15.75 16.86 18.18
CA ASN A 233 15.72 17.83 17.07
C ASN A 233 16.18 17.22 15.74
N THR A 234 15.85 15.94 15.52
CA THR A 234 16.20 15.20 14.30
C THR A 234 15.01 15.08 13.36
N CYS A 235 15.31 14.99 12.06
CA CYS A 235 14.33 14.79 11.01
C CYS A 235 14.71 13.56 10.15
N LYS A 236 13.81 12.60 10.04
CA LYS A 236 13.92 11.49 9.09
C LYS A 236 12.97 11.77 7.92
N THR A 237 13.49 11.74 6.71
CA THR A 237 12.71 12.03 5.50
C THR A 237 12.64 10.81 4.59
N LEU A 238 11.42 10.31 4.37
CA LEU A 238 11.12 9.39 3.28
C LEU A 238 10.55 10.20 2.12
N ALA A 239 11.32 10.35 1.05
CA ALA A 239 10.91 11.09 -0.15
C ALA A 239 10.37 10.15 -1.22
N PHE A 240 9.37 10.61 -1.96
CA PHE A 240 8.77 9.91 -3.09
C PHE A 240 9.13 10.60 -4.41
N ALA A 241 9.76 9.86 -5.32
CA ALA A 241 9.95 10.29 -6.70
C ALA A 241 8.71 9.98 -7.54
N TRP A 242 8.24 10.97 -8.32
CA TRP A 242 7.11 10.85 -9.24
C TRP A 242 7.53 11.26 -10.64
N ASP A 243 7.33 10.42 -11.64
CA ASP A 243 7.79 10.67 -13.01
C ASP A 243 7.10 11.86 -13.68
N HIS A 244 5.90 12.21 -13.24
CA HIS A 244 5.04 13.21 -13.89
C HIS A 244 4.77 14.47 -13.07
N GLN A 245 5.37 14.61 -11.87
CA GLN A 245 5.25 15.83 -11.07
C GLN A 245 6.34 16.83 -11.44
N ARG A 246 6.05 17.70 -12.40
CA ARG A 246 6.94 18.82 -12.76
C ARG A 246 6.38 20.13 -12.21
N HIS A 247 7.22 20.89 -11.48
CA HIS A 247 7.02 22.31 -11.11
C HIS A 247 5.92 22.67 -10.11
N ALA A 248 5.41 21.75 -9.30
CA ALA A 248 4.60 22.11 -8.14
C ALA A 248 5.50 22.46 -6.93
N PRO A 249 5.06 23.33 -6.01
CA PRO A 249 5.73 23.50 -4.72
C PRO A 249 5.83 22.17 -3.98
N ALA A 250 6.96 21.94 -3.28
CA ALA A 250 7.16 20.70 -2.54
C ALA A 250 6.04 20.45 -1.54
N ASN A 251 5.46 19.25 -1.58
CA ASN A 251 4.29 18.84 -0.80
C ASN A 251 4.68 17.70 0.14
N PHE A 252 5.34 18.04 1.26
CA PHE A 252 5.69 17.07 2.29
C PHE A 252 4.61 16.96 3.36
N VAL A 253 4.44 15.77 3.89
CA VAL A 253 3.60 15.49 5.06
C VAL A 253 4.47 15.48 6.30
N ASP A 254 4.25 16.42 7.21
CA ASP A 254 5.02 16.55 8.44
C ASP A 254 4.34 15.81 9.60
N ILE A 255 5.09 14.94 10.26
CA ILE A 255 4.63 14.12 11.37
C ILE A 255 5.57 14.29 12.55
N ASN A 256 5.00 14.60 13.70
CA ASN A 256 5.75 14.79 14.93
C ASN A 256 5.64 13.55 15.82
N PHE A 257 6.75 13.09 16.34
CA PHE A 257 6.83 11.99 17.28
C PHE A 257 7.06 12.50 18.69
N ARG A 258 6.23 12.04 19.62
CA ARG A 258 6.42 12.24 21.08
C ARG A 258 6.69 10.89 21.70
N GLY A 259 7.89 10.69 22.22
CA GLY A 259 8.17 9.51 23.04
C GLY A 259 7.34 9.53 24.34
N ASN A 260 7.08 8.37 24.87
CA ASN A 260 6.58 8.26 26.23
C ASN A 260 7.70 8.71 27.19
N ARG A 261 7.44 9.71 28.03
CA ARG A 261 8.29 10.03 29.17
C ARG A 261 8.19 8.94 30.20
#